data_aa627d5015eaa8fba35ba7e9c72fe602
#
_entry.id   aa627d5015eaa8fba35ba7e9c72fe602
#
_cell.length_a   1.000
_cell.length_b   1.000
_cell.length_c   1.000
_cell.angle_alpha   90.00
_cell.angle_beta   90.00
_cell.angle_gamma   90.00
#
_symmetry.space_group_name_H-M   'P 1'
#
loop_
_entity.id
_entity.type
_entity.pdbx_description
1 polymer ?
#
loop_
_entity_poly.entity_id
_entity_poly.type
_entity_poly.pdbx_seq_one_letter_code
_entity_poly.pdbx_strand_id
1 'polypeptide(L)'
;SRFSPRRGASSRERFHRMKLAAIQMVSTPDVARNLDTAARLLAQAAAEGATLAVLPEYFCLMAQRDEDKLTMAEPPGDGPIQRFLAAQAQQHGLWLVGGTLPLRDPACAPGHVRNSCGVYAPDGRLAARYDKIHLFAFAAAGEQYDAGRVLEAGSEPVAVQAGALRVGLSVCYDLRFPELYRALMRPPCDVLSVPAAFTYTTGQAHWELLLRARAVENQCYVVAAAQGGRHENGRRTWGHSLIADPWGQVLALRAEGDGVVVAGFDAAAMADVRARLPALRHRRI
;
A
#
# COMPACT_ATOMS: atom_id res chain seq x y z
N SER A 1 50.92 -1.07 -1.36
CA SER A 1 49.47 -0.99 -1.66
C SER A 1 48.69 -0.81 -0.36
N ARG A 2 48.15 0.39 -0.17
CA ARG A 2 47.30 0.70 1.00
C ARG A 2 45.83 0.48 0.59
N PHE A 3 45.17 -0.52 1.15
CA PHE A 3 43.74 -0.67 1.12
C PHE A 3 43.11 0.38 2.05
N SER A 4 42.42 1.36 1.49
CA SER A 4 41.59 2.28 2.24
C SER A 4 40.16 1.69 2.37
N PRO A 5 39.62 1.47 3.57
CA PRO A 5 38.25 1.00 3.72
C PRO A 5 37.29 2.09 3.23
N ARG A 6 36.38 1.75 2.31
CA ARG A 6 35.27 2.63 1.91
C ARG A 6 34.46 2.93 3.16
N ARG A 7 34.46 4.19 3.58
CA ARG A 7 33.58 4.68 4.66
C ARG A 7 32.14 4.41 4.23
N GLY A 8 31.41 3.64 5.03
CA GLY A 8 29.98 3.46 4.84
C GLY A 8 29.28 4.83 4.97
N ALA A 9 28.34 5.10 4.08
CA ALA A 9 27.55 6.32 4.10
C ALA A 9 26.92 6.55 5.49
N SER A 10 26.95 7.78 5.97
CA SER A 10 26.36 8.16 7.27
C SER A 10 24.83 7.91 7.24
N SER A 11 24.23 7.75 8.41
CA SER A 11 22.78 7.59 8.51
C SER A 11 22.02 8.74 7.82
N ARG A 12 22.55 9.98 7.89
CA ARG A 12 22.01 11.16 7.18
C ARG A 12 22.09 11.03 5.66
N GLU A 13 23.20 10.52 5.11
CA GLU A 13 23.36 10.31 3.66
C GLU A 13 22.47 9.18 3.14
N ARG A 14 22.17 8.16 3.95
CA ARG A 14 21.24 7.09 3.61
C ARG A 14 19.79 7.59 3.52
N PHE A 15 19.36 8.49 4.41
CA PHE A 15 18.01 9.08 4.36
C PHE A 15 17.81 9.99 3.13
N HIS A 16 18.85 10.72 2.67
CA HIS A 16 18.75 11.57 1.47
C HIS A 16 18.61 10.80 0.14
N ARG A 17 18.74 9.47 0.17
CA ARG A 17 18.64 8.62 -1.04
C ARG A 17 17.40 7.74 -1.09
N MET A 18 16.55 7.74 -0.06
CA MET A 18 15.35 6.91 -0.06
C MET A 18 14.30 7.48 -0.98
N LYS A 19 13.77 6.62 -1.85
CA LYS A 19 12.61 6.94 -2.70
C LYS A 19 11.47 5.98 -2.42
N LEU A 20 10.28 6.52 -2.42
CA LEU A 20 9.03 5.81 -2.26
C LEU A 20 8.38 5.61 -3.62
N ALA A 21 7.78 4.47 -3.87
CA ALA A 21 7.07 4.19 -5.11
C ALA A 21 5.64 3.71 -4.84
N ALA A 22 4.68 4.23 -5.59
CA ALA A 22 3.32 3.72 -5.68
C ALA A 22 3.12 3.12 -7.07
N ILE A 23 2.65 1.89 -7.13
CA ILE A 23 2.38 1.17 -8.37
C ILE A 23 0.90 1.30 -8.69
N GLN A 24 0.56 1.79 -9.89
CA GLN A 24 -0.80 1.80 -10.41
C GLN A 24 -0.98 0.67 -11.40
N MET A 25 -2.08 -0.05 -11.29
CA MET A 25 -2.42 -1.16 -12.19
C MET A 25 -3.87 -1.09 -12.65
N VAL A 26 -4.14 -1.71 -13.79
CA VAL A 26 -5.48 -2.04 -14.26
C VAL A 26 -5.58 -3.56 -14.29
N SER A 27 -5.69 -4.16 -13.11
CA SER A 27 -5.68 -5.60 -12.95
C SER A 27 -6.89 -6.27 -13.62
N THR A 28 -6.69 -7.50 -14.05
CA THR A 28 -7.64 -8.33 -14.81
C THR A 28 -8.09 -9.53 -13.98
N PRO A 29 -9.04 -10.35 -14.46
CA PRO A 29 -9.34 -11.64 -13.87
C PRO A 29 -8.24 -12.71 -14.05
N ASP A 30 -7.21 -12.44 -14.86
CA ASP A 30 -6.10 -13.35 -15.13
C ASP A 30 -4.91 -13.04 -14.20
N VAL A 31 -4.66 -13.93 -13.24
CA VAL A 31 -3.59 -13.79 -12.25
C VAL A 31 -2.22 -13.73 -12.93
N ALA A 32 -1.94 -14.57 -13.92
CA ALA A 32 -0.62 -14.60 -14.56
C ALA A 32 -0.28 -13.27 -15.24
N ARG A 33 -1.23 -12.69 -15.99
CA ARG A 33 -1.09 -11.36 -16.60
C ARG A 33 -0.85 -10.26 -15.56
N ASN A 34 -1.55 -10.33 -14.44
CA ASN A 34 -1.39 -9.36 -13.37
C ASN A 34 -0.02 -9.45 -12.71
N LEU A 35 0.49 -10.67 -12.47
CA LEU A 35 1.83 -10.87 -11.92
C LEU A 35 2.92 -10.39 -12.89
N ASP A 36 2.79 -10.64 -14.19
CA ASP A 36 3.71 -10.13 -15.21
C ASP A 36 3.72 -8.59 -15.24
N THR A 37 2.55 -7.97 -15.17
CA THR A 37 2.43 -6.50 -15.09
C THR A 37 3.07 -5.96 -13.83
N ALA A 38 2.80 -6.57 -12.67
CA ALA A 38 3.39 -6.17 -11.39
C ALA A 38 4.93 -6.31 -11.42
N ALA A 39 5.47 -7.40 -11.95
CA ALA A 39 6.91 -7.62 -12.08
C ALA A 39 7.58 -6.52 -12.93
N ARG A 40 7.01 -6.19 -14.08
CA ARG A 40 7.51 -5.13 -14.96
C ARG A 40 7.51 -3.75 -14.27
N LEU A 41 6.43 -3.42 -13.55
CA LEU A 41 6.31 -2.14 -12.86
C LEU A 41 7.22 -2.06 -11.62
N LEU A 42 7.40 -3.15 -10.89
CA LEU A 42 8.36 -3.21 -9.77
C LEU A 42 9.80 -3.07 -10.26
N ALA A 43 10.15 -3.69 -11.38
CA ALA A 43 11.45 -3.50 -12.02
C ALA A 43 11.68 -2.03 -12.41
N GLN A 44 10.66 -1.36 -12.96
CA GLN A 44 10.72 0.07 -13.27
C GLN A 44 10.92 0.90 -11.99
N ALA A 45 10.15 0.66 -10.93
CA ALA A 45 10.31 1.37 -9.66
C ALA A 45 11.73 1.22 -9.09
N ALA A 46 12.29 0.01 -9.13
CA ALA A 46 13.65 -0.26 -8.70
C ALA A 46 14.69 0.48 -9.56
N ALA A 47 14.51 0.49 -10.89
CA ALA A 47 15.37 1.23 -11.82
C ALA A 47 15.34 2.75 -11.56
N GLU A 48 14.21 3.30 -11.13
CA GLU A 48 14.05 4.69 -10.71
C GLU A 48 14.62 4.96 -9.30
N GLY A 49 15.13 3.95 -8.63
CA GLY A 49 15.82 4.04 -7.33
C GLY A 49 14.89 3.95 -6.12
N ALA A 50 13.69 3.39 -6.28
CA ALA A 50 12.81 3.13 -5.14
C ALA A 50 13.45 2.17 -4.14
N THR A 51 13.26 2.44 -2.85
CA THR A 51 13.69 1.56 -1.75
C THR A 51 12.49 0.92 -1.05
N LEU A 52 11.32 1.54 -1.16
CA LEU A 52 10.03 1.02 -0.72
C LEU A 52 9.02 1.19 -1.85
N ALA A 53 8.33 0.11 -2.20
CA ALA A 53 7.27 0.11 -3.21
C ALA A 53 5.96 -0.44 -2.62
N VAL A 54 4.84 0.10 -3.09
CA VAL A 54 3.49 -0.29 -2.68
C VAL A 54 2.71 -0.73 -3.92
N LEU A 55 2.19 -1.96 -3.92
CA LEU A 55 1.25 -2.47 -4.93
C LEU A 55 -0.20 -2.13 -4.55
N PRO A 56 -1.12 -2.06 -5.52
CA PRO A 56 -2.52 -1.72 -5.23
C PRO A 56 -3.30 -2.89 -4.63
N GLU A 57 -4.46 -2.58 -4.04
CA GLU A 57 -5.45 -3.59 -3.64
C GLU A 57 -5.86 -4.43 -4.85
N TYR A 58 -6.02 -5.75 -4.66
CA TYR A 58 -6.36 -6.69 -5.73
C TYR A 58 -5.38 -6.71 -6.92
N PHE A 59 -4.11 -6.39 -6.67
CA PHE A 59 -3.10 -6.35 -7.73
C PHE A 59 -3.05 -7.65 -8.53
N CYS A 60 -3.23 -8.78 -7.85
CA CYS A 60 -3.12 -10.11 -8.45
C CYS A 60 -4.42 -10.63 -9.08
N LEU A 61 -5.58 -10.12 -8.64
CA LEU A 61 -6.88 -10.60 -9.11
C LEU A 61 -7.95 -9.51 -9.00
N MET A 62 -8.34 -8.92 -10.12
CA MET A 62 -9.59 -8.17 -10.24
C MET A 62 -10.70 -9.16 -10.63
N ALA A 63 -11.29 -9.78 -9.62
CA ALA A 63 -12.20 -10.91 -9.78
C ALA A 63 -13.40 -10.57 -10.68
N GLN A 64 -13.82 -11.53 -11.52
CA GLN A 64 -15.03 -11.43 -12.30
C GLN A 64 -16.28 -11.50 -11.41
N ARG A 65 -16.24 -12.39 -10.42
CA ARG A 65 -17.24 -12.57 -9.38
C ARG A 65 -16.55 -12.59 -8.01
N ASP A 66 -17.25 -12.20 -6.96
CA ASP A 66 -16.66 -12.18 -5.61
C ASP A 66 -16.21 -13.57 -5.14
N GLU A 67 -16.91 -14.62 -5.56
CA GLU A 67 -16.59 -16.01 -5.24
C GLU A 67 -15.25 -16.48 -5.82
N ASP A 68 -14.75 -15.83 -6.88
CA ASP A 68 -13.44 -16.16 -7.47
C ASP A 68 -12.30 -15.92 -6.47
N LYS A 69 -12.49 -15.01 -5.52
CA LYS A 69 -11.54 -14.77 -4.42
C LYS A 69 -11.40 -15.98 -3.51
N LEU A 70 -12.49 -16.73 -3.29
CA LEU A 70 -12.47 -17.96 -2.48
C LEU A 70 -11.67 -19.07 -3.17
N THR A 71 -11.82 -19.19 -4.49
CA THR A 71 -11.09 -20.18 -5.29
C THR A 71 -9.60 -19.88 -5.36
N MET A 72 -9.25 -18.59 -5.48
CA MET A 72 -7.86 -18.13 -5.64
C MET A 72 -7.13 -17.89 -4.31
N ALA A 73 -7.84 -18.04 -3.17
CA ALA A 73 -7.25 -17.78 -1.86
C ALA A 73 -6.13 -18.77 -1.52
N GLU A 74 -5.00 -18.23 -1.14
CA GLU A 74 -3.84 -18.99 -0.67
C GLU A 74 -3.89 -19.23 0.84
N PRO A 75 -3.26 -20.29 1.36
CA PRO A 75 -3.04 -20.41 2.80
C PRO A 75 -2.03 -19.36 3.27
N PRO A 76 -2.14 -18.83 4.50
CA PRO A 76 -1.15 -17.89 5.03
C PRO A 76 0.26 -18.50 5.05
N GLY A 77 1.23 -17.76 4.54
CA GLY A 77 2.64 -18.14 4.52
C GLY A 77 3.06 -19.03 3.34
N ASP A 78 2.13 -19.51 2.53
CA ASP A 78 2.43 -20.32 1.35
C ASP A 78 1.47 -20.02 0.19
N GLY A 79 2.01 -20.12 -1.02
CA GLY A 79 1.25 -19.97 -2.25
C GLY A 79 2.04 -19.23 -3.33
N PRO A 80 1.65 -19.41 -4.61
CA PRO A 80 2.39 -18.82 -5.74
C PRO A 80 2.43 -17.29 -5.71
N ILE A 81 1.37 -16.61 -5.28
CA ILE A 81 1.33 -15.14 -5.22
C ILE A 81 2.24 -14.64 -4.10
N GLN A 82 2.20 -15.26 -2.92
CA GLN A 82 3.08 -14.91 -1.80
C GLN A 82 4.55 -15.18 -2.15
N ARG A 83 4.86 -16.30 -2.83
CA ARG A 83 6.23 -16.57 -3.33
C ARG A 83 6.67 -15.57 -4.38
N PHE A 84 5.77 -15.13 -5.28
CA PHE A 84 6.04 -14.07 -6.24
C PHE A 84 6.44 -12.76 -5.53
N LEU A 85 5.68 -12.31 -4.53
CA LEU A 85 5.97 -11.09 -3.78
C LEU A 85 7.33 -11.17 -3.07
N ALA A 86 7.63 -12.28 -2.42
CA ALA A 86 8.92 -12.53 -1.78
C ALA A 86 10.09 -12.47 -2.80
N ALA A 87 9.92 -13.11 -3.95
CA ALA A 87 10.91 -13.11 -5.01
C ALA A 87 11.15 -11.73 -5.61
N GLN A 88 10.09 -10.93 -5.82
CA GLN A 88 10.20 -9.55 -6.34
C GLN A 88 10.93 -8.64 -5.34
N ALA A 89 10.58 -8.73 -4.06
CA ALA A 89 11.26 -7.98 -3.00
C ALA A 89 12.77 -8.30 -2.98
N GLN A 90 13.12 -9.58 -3.05
CA GLN A 90 14.51 -10.05 -3.05
C GLN A 90 15.27 -9.67 -4.34
N GLN A 91 14.66 -9.88 -5.51
CA GLN A 91 15.26 -9.60 -6.81
C GLN A 91 15.64 -8.13 -6.96
N HIS A 92 14.81 -7.24 -6.46
CA HIS A 92 14.99 -5.79 -6.61
C HIS A 92 15.55 -5.10 -5.36
N GLY A 93 15.79 -5.85 -4.27
CA GLY A 93 16.25 -5.28 -3.01
C GLY A 93 15.28 -4.26 -2.40
N LEU A 94 13.98 -4.45 -2.62
CA LEU A 94 12.92 -3.55 -2.19
C LEU A 94 12.30 -4.00 -0.85
N TRP A 95 11.94 -3.03 -0.02
CA TRP A 95 10.82 -3.20 0.89
C TRP A 95 9.54 -3.14 0.07
N LEU A 96 8.76 -4.20 0.09
CA LEU A 96 7.57 -4.34 -0.74
C LEU A 96 6.31 -4.47 0.12
N VAL A 97 5.44 -3.45 0.08
CA VAL A 97 4.06 -3.56 0.54
C VAL A 97 3.27 -4.21 -0.60
N GLY A 98 2.90 -5.46 -0.44
CA GLY A 98 2.49 -6.38 -1.51
C GLY A 98 1.06 -6.19 -2.01
N GLY A 99 0.49 -4.98 -1.88
CA GLY A 99 -0.92 -4.78 -2.25
C GLY A 99 -1.83 -5.68 -1.42
N THR A 100 -2.82 -6.31 -2.05
CA THR A 100 -3.61 -7.33 -1.35
C THR A 100 -3.85 -8.57 -2.19
N LEU A 101 -4.01 -9.69 -1.49
CA LEU A 101 -4.47 -10.96 -2.01
C LEU A 101 -5.45 -11.63 -1.03
N PRO A 102 -6.34 -12.51 -1.51
CA PRO A 102 -7.19 -13.28 -0.62
C PRO A 102 -6.38 -14.37 0.07
N LEU A 103 -6.48 -14.44 1.41
CA LEU A 103 -5.89 -15.51 2.21
C LEU A 103 -6.99 -16.36 2.89
N ARG A 104 -6.87 -17.67 2.75
CA ARG A 104 -7.71 -18.66 3.45
C ARG A 104 -7.16 -18.86 4.86
N ASP A 105 -7.50 -17.94 5.75
CA ASP A 105 -7.10 -18.01 7.14
C ASP A 105 -7.98 -19.04 7.89
N PRO A 106 -7.39 -20.00 8.63
CA PRO A 106 -8.17 -20.97 9.42
C PRO A 106 -9.09 -20.34 10.46
N ALA A 107 -8.83 -19.11 10.88
CA ALA A 107 -9.68 -18.37 11.81
C ALA A 107 -10.94 -17.78 11.16
N CYS A 108 -11.03 -17.76 9.82
CA CYS A 108 -12.21 -17.26 9.12
C CYS A 108 -13.40 -18.22 9.25
N ALA A 109 -14.60 -17.66 9.26
CA ALA A 109 -15.83 -18.41 9.09
C ALA A 109 -15.83 -19.18 7.76
N PRO A 110 -16.52 -20.34 7.67
CA PRO A 110 -16.67 -21.06 6.40
C PRO A 110 -17.19 -20.16 5.29
N GLY A 111 -16.57 -20.26 4.11
CA GLY A 111 -16.93 -19.44 2.94
C GLY A 111 -16.40 -18.00 2.96
N HIS A 112 -15.49 -17.67 3.89
CA HIS A 112 -14.85 -16.37 3.97
C HIS A 112 -13.33 -16.48 3.88
N VAL A 113 -12.70 -15.39 3.40
CA VAL A 113 -11.25 -15.20 3.32
C VAL A 113 -10.88 -13.79 3.82
N ARG A 114 -9.61 -13.59 4.16
CA ARG A 114 -9.07 -12.26 4.48
C ARG A 114 -8.64 -11.54 3.20
N ASN A 115 -8.84 -10.23 3.16
CA ASN A 115 -8.18 -9.34 2.19
C ASN A 115 -6.88 -8.86 2.84
N SER A 116 -5.77 -9.51 2.49
CA SER A 116 -4.52 -9.42 3.26
C SER A 116 -3.42 -8.71 2.50
N CYS A 117 -2.70 -7.84 3.21
CA CYS A 117 -1.52 -7.13 2.74
C CYS A 117 -0.27 -7.66 3.47
N GLY A 118 0.63 -8.29 2.74
CA GLY A 118 1.94 -8.71 3.25
C GLY A 118 3.01 -7.65 2.98
N VAL A 119 3.94 -7.49 3.92
CA VAL A 119 5.14 -6.66 3.72
C VAL A 119 6.36 -7.56 3.67
N TYR A 120 7.12 -7.47 2.58
CA TYR A 120 8.29 -8.29 2.32
C TYR A 120 9.57 -7.46 2.41
N ALA A 121 10.54 -7.97 3.14
CA ALA A 121 11.86 -7.36 3.26
C ALA A 121 12.73 -7.63 2.01
N PRO A 122 13.82 -6.88 1.81
CA PRO A 122 14.75 -7.07 0.67
C PRO A 122 15.40 -8.46 0.57
N ASP A 123 15.32 -9.27 1.61
CA ASP A 123 15.76 -10.66 1.62
C ASP A 123 14.65 -11.67 1.24
N GLY A 124 13.45 -11.18 0.91
CA GLY A 124 12.28 -11.97 0.57
C GLY A 124 11.44 -12.43 1.78
N ARG A 125 11.88 -12.17 3.01
CA ARG A 125 11.17 -12.57 4.23
C ARG A 125 9.88 -11.76 4.41
N LEU A 126 8.79 -12.43 4.76
CA LEU A 126 7.56 -11.76 5.21
C LEU A 126 7.83 -11.08 6.56
N ALA A 127 7.79 -9.76 6.59
CA ALA A 127 8.07 -8.95 7.78
C ALA A 127 6.81 -8.63 8.57
N ALA A 128 5.66 -8.47 7.91
CA ALA A 128 4.37 -8.21 8.53
C ALA A 128 3.22 -8.64 7.62
N ARG A 129 2.05 -8.87 8.22
CA ARG A 129 0.77 -9.08 7.55
C ARG A 129 -0.27 -8.17 8.19
N TYR A 130 -1.07 -7.52 7.36
CA TYR A 130 -2.24 -6.75 7.76
C TYR A 130 -3.48 -7.30 7.06
N ASP A 131 -4.52 -7.60 7.81
CA ASP A 131 -5.83 -7.99 7.29
C ASP A 131 -6.75 -6.76 7.34
N LYS A 132 -7.31 -6.39 6.20
CA LYS A 132 -8.17 -5.21 6.06
C LYS A 132 -9.27 -5.20 7.12
N ILE A 133 -9.32 -4.12 7.91
CA ILE A 133 -10.27 -3.99 9.02
C ILE A 133 -11.65 -3.55 8.52
N HIS A 134 -11.71 -2.52 7.64
CA HIS A 134 -12.98 -1.95 7.19
C HIS A 134 -13.35 -2.50 5.81
N LEU A 135 -14.40 -3.30 5.77
CA LEU A 135 -14.91 -3.89 4.53
C LEU A 135 -15.85 -2.92 3.82
N PHE A 136 -15.67 -2.77 2.50
CA PHE A 136 -16.41 -1.81 1.70
C PHE A 136 -17.83 -2.30 1.43
N ALA A 137 -18.80 -1.44 1.76
CA ALA A 137 -20.19 -1.57 1.34
C ALA A 137 -20.66 -0.22 0.78
N PHE A 138 -21.32 -0.26 -0.39
CA PHE A 138 -21.83 0.94 -1.06
C PHE A 138 -23.02 0.58 -1.93
N ALA A 139 -24.06 1.39 -1.86
CA ALA A 139 -25.25 1.26 -2.70
C ALA A 139 -25.72 2.65 -3.12
N ALA A 140 -25.49 3.06 -4.35
CA ALA A 140 -26.01 4.27 -4.95
C ALA A 140 -25.87 4.26 -6.47
N ALA A 141 -26.73 4.98 -7.18
CA ALA A 141 -26.64 5.22 -8.63
C ALA A 141 -26.49 3.96 -9.49
N GLY A 142 -27.15 2.85 -9.10
CA GLY A 142 -27.07 1.57 -9.83
C GLY A 142 -25.84 0.72 -9.53
N GLU A 143 -24.95 1.18 -8.65
CA GLU A 143 -23.81 0.41 -8.14
C GLU A 143 -24.15 -0.18 -6.77
N GLN A 144 -23.85 -1.48 -6.60
CA GLN A 144 -23.99 -2.16 -5.31
C GLN A 144 -22.74 -3.00 -5.04
N TYR A 145 -22.10 -2.74 -3.92
CA TYR A 145 -20.92 -3.46 -3.43
C TYR A 145 -21.17 -3.92 -1.99
N ASP A 146 -20.85 -5.17 -1.70
CA ASP A 146 -20.84 -5.75 -0.35
C ASP A 146 -19.69 -6.73 -0.23
N ALA A 147 -18.56 -6.23 0.21
CA ALA A 147 -17.35 -7.04 0.38
C ALA A 147 -17.51 -8.09 1.49
N GLY A 148 -18.39 -7.87 2.46
CA GLY A 148 -18.64 -8.80 3.57
C GLY A 148 -19.26 -10.14 3.16
N ARG A 149 -19.72 -10.28 1.92
CA ARG A 149 -20.26 -11.55 1.43
C ARG A 149 -19.22 -12.68 1.34
N VAL A 150 -17.97 -12.35 1.08
CA VAL A 150 -16.86 -13.32 0.90
C VAL A 150 -15.63 -12.97 1.73
N LEU A 151 -15.54 -11.75 2.23
CA LEU A 151 -14.44 -11.29 3.04
C LEU A 151 -14.82 -11.21 4.51
N GLU A 152 -13.88 -11.59 5.38
CA GLU A 152 -13.97 -11.37 6.82
C GLU A 152 -12.99 -10.30 7.27
N ALA A 153 -13.46 -9.36 8.10
CA ALA A 153 -12.68 -8.24 8.58
C ALA A 153 -11.54 -8.66 9.51
N GLY A 154 -10.39 -8.01 9.38
CA GLY A 154 -9.35 -8.02 10.41
C GLY A 154 -9.74 -7.18 11.63
N SER A 155 -8.88 -7.16 12.65
CA SER A 155 -9.12 -6.41 13.89
C SER A 155 -7.94 -5.58 14.36
N GLU A 156 -6.73 -5.89 13.90
CA GLU A 156 -5.50 -5.34 14.45
C GLU A 156 -4.87 -4.28 13.54
N PRO A 157 -4.64 -3.05 14.04
CA PRO A 157 -3.75 -2.10 13.38
C PRO A 157 -2.32 -2.64 13.32
N VAL A 158 -1.67 -2.55 12.16
CA VAL A 158 -0.31 -3.06 11.96
C VAL A 158 0.61 -1.98 11.44
N ALA A 159 1.74 -1.80 12.10
CA ALA A 159 2.86 -1.04 11.58
C ALA A 159 4.14 -1.89 11.64
N VAL A 160 5.05 -1.69 10.69
CA VAL A 160 6.25 -2.50 10.53
C VAL A 160 7.48 -1.61 10.37
N GLN A 161 8.61 -2.06 10.89
CA GLN A 161 9.89 -1.42 10.63
C GLN A 161 10.45 -1.91 9.30
N ALA A 162 10.45 -1.04 8.30
CA ALA A 162 10.96 -1.28 6.95
C ALA A 162 12.31 -0.56 6.77
N GLY A 163 13.39 -1.20 7.16
CA GLY A 163 14.70 -0.55 7.23
C GLY A 163 14.70 0.60 8.25
N ALA A 164 14.96 1.81 7.78
CA ALA A 164 14.93 3.01 8.62
C ALA A 164 13.53 3.61 8.80
N LEU A 165 12.53 3.15 8.04
CA LEU A 165 11.18 3.70 8.04
C LEU A 165 10.24 2.84 8.88
N ARG A 166 9.39 3.49 9.67
CA ARG A 166 8.21 2.86 10.26
C ARG A 166 7.01 3.09 9.35
N VAL A 167 6.45 2.00 8.84
CA VAL A 167 5.35 2.01 7.86
C VAL A 167 4.06 1.52 8.51
N GLY A 168 3.04 2.35 8.50
CA GLY A 168 1.68 2.00 8.91
C GLY A 168 0.87 1.44 7.74
N LEU A 169 0.16 0.35 7.97
CA LEU A 169 -0.57 -0.38 6.94
C LEU A 169 -2.07 -0.06 6.99
N SER A 170 -2.65 0.17 5.83
CA SER A 170 -4.08 0.32 5.63
C SER A 170 -4.45 -0.12 4.22
N VAL A 171 -5.73 -0.35 3.95
CA VAL A 171 -6.21 -0.78 2.63
C VAL A 171 -7.52 -0.06 2.28
N CYS A 172 -7.51 0.75 1.22
CA CYS A 172 -8.67 1.26 0.51
C CYS A 172 -9.72 1.94 1.42
N TYR A 173 -10.81 1.25 1.75
CA TYR A 173 -11.91 1.77 2.57
C TYR A 173 -11.48 2.20 3.97
N ASP A 174 -10.37 1.64 4.50
CA ASP A 174 -9.74 2.10 5.73
C ASP A 174 -9.45 3.60 5.73
N LEU A 175 -9.23 4.18 4.53
CA LEU A 175 -8.95 5.60 4.35
C LEU A 175 -10.04 6.51 4.95
N ARG A 176 -11.27 6.03 5.08
CA ARG A 176 -12.39 6.78 5.65
C ARG A 176 -12.42 6.81 7.18
N PHE A 177 -11.55 6.04 7.83
CA PHE A 177 -11.56 5.82 9.28
C PHE A 177 -10.28 6.40 9.91
N PRO A 178 -10.29 7.70 10.31
CA PRO A 178 -9.13 8.35 10.91
C PRO A 178 -8.64 7.67 12.17
N GLU A 179 -9.49 6.93 12.86
CA GLU A 179 -9.17 6.20 14.10
C GLU A 179 -8.05 5.18 13.87
N LEU A 180 -8.07 4.46 12.74
CA LEU A 180 -7.01 3.51 12.38
C LEU A 180 -5.66 4.24 12.25
N TYR A 181 -5.64 5.34 11.51
CA TYR A 181 -4.41 6.11 11.30
C TYR A 181 -3.88 6.71 12.59
N ARG A 182 -4.77 7.19 13.46
CA ARG A 182 -4.37 7.68 14.78
C ARG A 182 -3.81 6.57 15.68
N ALA A 183 -4.33 5.35 15.59
CA ALA A 183 -3.78 4.19 16.29
C ALA A 183 -2.37 3.84 15.80
N LEU A 184 -2.12 3.91 14.49
CA LEU A 184 -0.82 3.65 13.87
C LEU A 184 0.27 4.66 14.27
N MET A 185 -0.11 5.83 14.82
CA MET A 185 0.83 6.87 15.24
C MET A 185 1.32 6.72 16.70
N ARG A 186 1.25 5.52 17.26
CA ARG A 186 1.76 5.20 18.62
C ARG A 186 2.66 3.96 18.60
N PRO A 187 4.00 4.13 18.40
CA PRO A 187 4.77 5.34 18.09
C PRO A 187 4.50 5.84 16.66
N PRO A 188 4.88 7.09 16.32
CA PRO A 188 4.63 7.68 15.02
C PRO A 188 5.24 6.89 13.86
N CYS A 189 4.45 6.69 12.80
CA CYS A 189 4.91 6.19 11.52
C CYS A 189 5.56 7.32 10.69
N ASP A 190 6.48 6.95 9.82
CA ASP A 190 7.11 7.83 8.85
C ASP A 190 6.34 7.83 7.52
N VAL A 191 5.75 6.69 7.20
CA VAL A 191 4.96 6.44 5.99
C VAL A 191 3.67 5.71 6.34
N LEU A 192 2.58 6.12 5.72
CA LEU A 192 1.31 5.37 5.69
C LEU A 192 1.12 4.82 4.27
N SER A 193 0.93 3.52 4.15
CA SER A 193 0.67 2.85 2.87
C SER A 193 -0.82 2.62 2.67
N VAL A 194 -1.31 2.90 1.46
CA VAL A 194 -2.73 2.80 1.10
C VAL A 194 -2.88 2.08 -0.25
N PRO A 195 -2.72 0.75 -0.31
CA PRO A 195 -3.22 -0.04 -1.43
C PRO A 195 -4.73 0.15 -1.60
N ALA A 196 -5.22 0.42 -2.80
CA ALA A 196 -6.63 0.69 -3.01
C ALA A 196 -7.17 0.26 -4.38
N ALA A 197 -8.48 0.02 -4.42
CA ALA A 197 -9.30 -0.10 -5.61
C ALA A 197 -10.56 0.76 -5.43
N PHE A 198 -10.37 2.06 -5.29
CA PHE A 198 -11.46 3.02 -5.08
C PHE A 198 -12.39 3.07 -6.28
N THR A 199 -13.70 3.05 -6.06
CA THR A 199 -14.67 3.24 -7.14
C THR A 199 -14.47 4.60 -7.79
N TYR A 200 -14.77 4.72 -9.07
CA TYR A 200 -14.60 5.97 -9.81
C TYR A 200 -15.38 7.13 -9.15
N THR A 201 -16.63 6.89 -8.83
CA THR A 201 -17.55 7.91 -8.27
C THR A 201 -17.05 8.46 -6.93
N THR A 202 -16.72 7.57 -5.98
CA THR A 202 -16.27 8.00 -4.66
C THR A 202 -14.81 8.48 -4.68
N GLY A 203 -14.01 7.93 -5.58
CA GLY A 203 -12.62 8.33 -5.76
C GLY A 203 -12.49 9.76 -6.25
N GLN A 204 -13.26 10.12 -7.28
CA GLN A 204 -13.30 11.49 -7.82
C GLN A 204 -13.63 12.53 -6.74
N ALA A 205 -14.55 12.20 -5.83
CA ALA A 205 -15.00 13.12 -4.80
C ALA A 205 -14.08 13.18 -3.56
N HIS A 206 -13.44 12.05 -3.18
CA HIS A 206 -12.87 11.93 -1.82
C HIS A 206 -11.41 11.48 -1.78
N TRP A 207 -10.88 10.82 -2.81
CA TRP A 207 -9.59 10.12 -2.74
C TRP A 207 -8.43 11.04 -2.35
N GLU A 208 -8.16 12.05 -3.14
CA GLU A 208 -7.04 12.97 -2.90
C GLU A 208 -7.22 13.74 -1.59
N LEU A 209 -8.44 14.24 -1.34
CA LEU A 209 -8.76 14.96 -0.11
C LEU A 209 -8.41 14.14 1.14
N LEU A 210 -8.86 12.88 1.19
CA LEU A 210 -8.64 12.03 2.35
C LEU A 210 -7.16 11.64 2.51
N LEU A 211 -6.44 11.34 1.42
CA LEU A 211 -5.02 11.02 1.47
C LEU A 211 -4.19 12.18 2.01
N ARG A 212 -4.44 13.38 1.52
CA ARG A 212 -3.77 14.59 2.00
C ARG A 212 -4.12 14.89 3.45
N ALA A 213 -5.37 14.68 3.85
CA ALA A 213 -5.79 14.80 5.25
C ALA A 213 -5.01 13.84 6.16
N ARG A 214 -4.85 12.56 5.75
CA ARG A 214 -4.05 11.57 6.52
C ARG A 214 -2.59 11.98 6.63
N ALA A 215 -2.00 12.53 5.57
CA ALA A 215 -0.62 13.03 5.60
C ALA A 215 -0.47 14.21 6.57
N VAL A 216 -1.36 15.20 6.49
CA VAL A 216 -1.31 16.43 7.31
C VAL A 216 -1.58 16.14 8.77
N GLU A 217 -2.66 15.44 9.10
CA GLU A 217 -3.03 15.20 10.50
C GLU A 217 -2.05 14.28 11.23
N ASN A 218 -1.39 13.35 10.51
CA ASN A 218 -0.41 12.43 11.08
C ASN A 218 1.04 12.87 10.84
N GLN A 219 1.26 13.97 10.12
CA GLN A 219 2.58 14.57 9.87
C GLN A 219 3.59 13.53 9.35
N CYS A 220 3.18 12.75 8.37
CA CYS A 220 3.96 11.70 7.75
C CYS A 220 3.69 11.62 6.23
N TYR A 221 4.52 10.87 5.52
CA TYR A 221 4.29 10.59 4.10
C TYR A 221 3.11 9.64 3.92
N VAL A 222 2.37 9.80 2.82
CA VAL A 222 1.35 8.85 2.36
C VAL A 222 1.74 8.33 1.00
N VAL A 223 1.80 6.99 0.84
CA VAL A 223 2.05 6.31 -0.42
C VAL A 223 0.79 5.52 -0.78
N ALA A 224 0.05 6.03 -1.75
CA ALA A 224 -1.23 5.46 -2.18
C ALA A 224 -1.11 4.84 -3.56
N ALA A 225 -1.19 3.52 -3.61
CA ALA A 225 -1.14 2.71 -4.83
C ALA A 225 -2.55 2.24 -5.17
N ALA A 226 -3.04 2.60 -6.35
CA ALA A 226 -4.43 2.38 -6.72
C ALA A 226 -4.59 1.54 -7.99
N GLN A 227 -5.72 0.83 -8.06
CA GLN A 227 -6.28 0.37 -9.32
C GLN A 227 -6.85 1.57 -10.08
N GLY A 228 -6.52 1.74 -11.38
CA GLY A 228 -6.83 2.97 -12.08
C GLY A 228 -7.20 2.79 -13.54
N GLY A 229 -8.47 2.56 -13.83
CA GLY A 229 -8.98 2.42 -15.19
C GLY A 229 -10.26 1.62 -15.29
N ARG A 230 -10.55 1.17 -16.50
CA ARG A 230 -11.66 0.24 -16.81
C ARG A 230 -11.13 -1.18 -16.81
N HIS A 231 -11.71 -2.03 -15.97
CA HIS A 231 -11.34 -3.43 -15.83
C HIS A 231 -12.19 -4.32 -16.72
N GLU A 232 -11.65 -5.48 -17.11
CA GLU A 232 -12.33 -6.46 -17.97
C GLU A 232 -13.63 -6.99 -17.34
N ASN A 233 -13.74 -6.98 -16.01
CA ASN A 233 -14.97 -7.34 -15.29
C ASN A 233 -16.05 -6.23 -15.29
N GLY A 234 -15.85 -5.14 -16.03
CA GLY A 234 -16.78 -4.03 -16.16
C GLY A 234 -16.65 -2.94 -15.08
N ARG A 235 -15.87 -3.17 -14.02
CA ARG A 235 -15.62 -2.16 -12.99
C ARG A 235 -14.77 -1.01 -13.53
N ARG A 236 -15.00 0.18 -13.00
CA ARG A 236 -14.14 1.33 -13.19
C ARG A 236 -13.61 1.81 -11.83
N THR A 237 -12.30 1.94 -11.73
CA THR A 237 -11.62 2.46 -10.54
C THR A 237 -10.99 3.82 -10.82
N TRP A 238 -10.84 4.63 -9.77
CA TRP A 238 -10.46 6.02 -9.90
C TRP A 238 -8.99 6.21 -10.31
N GLY A 239 -8.08 5.34 -9.85
CA GLY A 239 -6.65 5.54 -10.02
C GLY A 239 -6.12 6.66 -9.16
N HIS A 240 -5.41 7.61 -9.76
CA HIS A 240 -4.79 8.73 -9.09
C HIS A 240 -3.87 8.29 -7.96
N SER A 241 -3.09 7.21 -8.23
CA SER A 241 -2.00 6.82 -7.33
C SER A 241 -1.10 8.02 -7.08
N LEU A 242 -0.78 8.28 -5.82
CA LEU A 242 -0.02 9.48 -5.45
C LEU A 242 0.88 9.25 -4.24
N ILE A 243 1.84 10.14 -4.10
CA ILE A 243 2.66 10.28 -2.90
C ILE A 243 2.47 11.70 -2.37
N ALA A 244 2.06 11.82 -1.11
CA ALA A 244 1.92 13.09 -0.41
C ALA A 244 2.95 13.21 0.72
N ASP A 245 3.45 14.42 0.93
CA ASP A 245 4.39 14.74 2.00
C ASP A 245 3.67 15.11 3.33
N PRO A 246 4.40 15.26 4.44
CA PRO A 246 3.81 15.62 5.74
C PRO A 246 3.11 16.99 5.80
N TRP A 247 3.30 17.85 4.80
CA TRP A 247 2.60 19.12 4.67
C TRP A 247 1.33 19.03 3.82
N GLY A 248 1.05 17.84 3.25
CA GLY A 248 -0.09 17.58 2.39
C GLY A 248 0.13 17.96 0.92
N GLN A 249 1.37 18.23 0.53
CA GLN A 249 1.71 18.47 -0.88
C GLN A 249 1.74 17.13 -1.63
N VAL A 250 1.06 17.06 -2.79
CA VAL A 250 1.17 15.93 -3.70
C VAL A 250 2.48 16.08 -4.48
N LEU A 251 3.43 15.17 -4.22
CA LEU A 251 4.76 15.19 -4.82
C LEU A 251 4.76 14.58 -6.22
N ALA A 252 3.95 13.56 -6.43
CA ALA A 252 3.81 12.86 -7.71
C ALA A 252 2.44 12.19 -7.77
N LEU A 253 1.86 12.09 -8.97
CA LEU A 253 0.54 11.53 -9.21
C LEU A 253 0.47 10.87 -10.59
N ARG A 254 -0.29 9.77 -10.69
CA ARG A 254 -0.68 9.15 -11.95
C ARG A 254 -2.18 8.95 -12.01
N ALA A 255 -2.84 9.54 -13.01
CA ALA A 255 -4.30 9.54 -13.10
C ALA A 255 -4.88 8.17 -13.48
N GLU A 256 -4.52 7.62 -14.64
CA GLU A 256 -5.08 6.37 -15.16
C GLU A 256 -4.00 5.48 -15.80
N GLY A 257 -4.32 4.20 -15.96
CA GLY A 257 -3.48 3.19 -16.62
C GLY A 257 -2.35 2.66 -15.74
N ASP A 258 -1.70 1.62 -16.21
CA ASP A 258 -0.53 1.04 -15.55
C ASP A 258 0.63 2.03 -15.47
N GLY A 259 1.36 2.02 -14.36
CA GLY A 259 2.58 2.81 -14.23
C GLY A 259 3.09 2.96 -12.81
N VAL A 260 4.16 3.72 -12.69
CA VAL A 260 4.88 3.94 -11.45
C VAL A 260 4.85 5.42 -11.10
N VAL A 261 4.68 5.71 -9.81
CA VAL A 261 4.81 7.05 -9.23
C VAL A 261 5.95 6.99 -8.22
N VAL A 262 6.96 7.85 -8.37
CA VAL A 262 8.14 7.87 -7.50
C VAL A 262 8.36 9.26 -6.93
N ALA A 263 8.66 9.33 -5.63
CA ALA A 263 9.05 10.56 -4.95
C ALA A 263 10.14 10.30 -3.89
N GLY A 264 10.95 11.31 -3.61
CA GLY A 264 11.95 11.25 -2.55
C GLY A 264 11.31 11.32 -1.16
N PHE A 265 11.92 10.62 -0.20
CA PHE A 265 11.61 10.75 1.21
C PHE A 265 12.63 11.69 1.88
N ASP A 266 12.15 12.74 2.51
CA ASP A 266 12.98 13.71 3.25
C ASP A 266 12.66 13.66 4.75
N ALA A 267 13.49 12.94 5.49
CA ALA A 267 13.36 12.82 6.95
C ALA A 267 13.54 14.15 7.66
N ALA A 268 14.40 15.03 7.15
CA ALA A 268 14.68 16.33 7.76
C ALA A 268 13.48 17.27 7.60
N ALA A 269 12.86 17.30 6.41
CA ALA A 269 11.64 18.07 6.16
C ALA A 269 10.47 17.58 7.05
N MET A 270 10.30 16.27 7.19
CA MET A 270 9.28 15.71 8.09
C MET A 270 9.55 16.08 9.55
N ALA A 271 10.80 15.99 10.01
CA ALA A 271 11.18 16.37 11.37
C ALA A 271 10.95 17.87 11.64
N ASP A 272 11.23 18.72 10.66
CA ASP A 272 10.98 20.15 10.73
C ASP A 272 9.48 20.48 10.86
N VAL A 273 8.63 19.84 10.06
CA VAL A 273 7.16 19.95 10.17
C VAL A 273 6.70 19.58 11.60
N ARG A 274 7.15 18.44 12.12
CA ARG A 274 6.81 17.96 13.46
C ARG A 274 7.33 18.86 14.59
N ALA A 275 8.47 19.52 14.37
CA ALA A 275 9.06 20.44 15.34
C ALA A 275 8.32 21.78 15.37
N ARG A 276 8.03 22.35 14.20
CA ARG A 276 7.35 23.65 14.08
C ARG A 276 5.86 23.60 14.41
N LEU A 277 5.19 22.48 14.11
CA LEU A 277 3.78 22.25 14.42
C LEU A 277 3.63 20.91 15.18
N PRO A 278 3.90 20.85 16.50
CA PRO A 278 3.98 19.58 17.23
C PRO A 278 2.60 18.97 17.54
N ALA A 279 1.72 18.88 16.53
CA ALA A 279 0.33 18.42 16.65
C ALA A 279 0.21 17.00 17.23
N LEU A 280 1.14 16.09 16.88
CA LEU A 280 1.15 14.73 17.42
C LEU A 280 1.35 14.70 18.94
N ARG A 281 2.10 15.65 19.49
CA ARG A 281 2.34 15.77 20.94
C ARG A 281 1.23 16.53 21.67
N HIS A 282 0.45 17.34 20.95
CA HIS A 282 -0.65 18.14 21.51
C HIS A 282 -1.96 17.34 21.62
N ARG A 283 -2.00 16.10 21.15
CA ARG A 283 -3.18 15.25 21.32
C ARG A 283 -3.55 15.07 22.78
N ARG A 284 -4.86 15.11 23.06
CA ARG A 284 -5.43 14.94 24.40
C ARG A 284 -6.29 13.66 24.53
N ILE A 285 -6.73 13.09 23.40
CA ILE A 285 -7.55 11.88 23.32
C ILE A 285 -6.94 10.88 22.35
#